data_a2bdb5f5470faa070c6313845d21f6d4
#
_entry.id   a2bdb5f5470faa070c6313845d21f6d4
#
_cell.length_a   1.000
_cell.length_b   1.000
_cell.length_c   1.000
_cell.angle_alpha   90.00
_cell.angle_beta   90.00
_cell.angle_gamma   90.00
#
_symmetry.space_group_name_H-M   'P 1'
#
loop_
_entity.id
_entity.type
_entity.pdbx_description
1 polymer ?
#
loop_
_entity_poly.entity_id
_entity_poly.type
_entity_poly.pdbx_seq_one_letter_code
_entity_poly.pdbx_strand_id
1 'polypeptide(L)'
;MSSKKYLIFFFLIFFVSCANSKLSKSESCTYPQEKLEKGGLINRIIDKDAIEDSFKKYICYEYPKYRLVYPIPYSANVDFSIMGEEIKLSEKNFRESRIIIKEKKFNKISENNLKRIKIERELFNEKILIRTQKKYRSTKFVYPAEGIISSEYGVKRFINNLPRNPHLGLDIAADKGTSVIAPENGEVILIADFFYRGKLIIIDHANGIISTYSHLDEILVSEGDLVSKKSKIATIGSSGRVTGPHLHFEIILFGTKIDPLLFL
;
A
#
# COMPACT_ATOMS: atom_id res chain seq x y z
N MET A 1 -1.97 -83.81 23.26
CA MET A 1 -2.76 -83.03 22.29
C MET A 1 -2.24 -81.63 22.31
N SER A 2 -1.41 -81.30 21.32
CA SER A 2 -0.70 -80.02 21.25
C SER A 2 -1.38 -79.11 20.23
N SER A 3 -1.92 -77.95 20.69
CA SER A 3 -2.56 -76.95 19.86
C SER A 3 -1.50 -75.94 19.41
N LYS A 4 -1.12 -75.97 18.14
CA LYS A 4 -0.26 -74.94 17.52
C LYS A 4 -1.10 -73.75 17.19
N LYS A 5 -0.79 -72.59 17.86
CA LYS A 5 -1.29 -71.24 17.48
C LYS A 5 -0.42 -70.67 16.37
N TYR A 6 -1.01 -70.42 15.20
CA TYR A 6 -0.37 -69.68 14.11
C TYR A 6 -0.55 -68.19 14.37
N LEU A 7 0.59 -67.53 14.52
CA LEU A 7 0.66 -66.03 14.63
C LEU A 7 0.76 -65.48 13.21
N ILE A 8 -0.32 -64.85 12.73
CA ILE A 8 -0.35 -64.17 11.43
C ILE A 8 0.22 -62.79 11.64
N PHE A 9 1.42 -62.54 11.10
CA PHE A 9 2.02 -61.21 11.03
C PHE A 9 1.39 -60.44 9.87
N PHE A 10 0.55 -59.45 10.18
CA PHE A 10 0.09 -58.50 9.19
C PHE A 10 1.20 -57.48 8.94
N PHE A 11 1.86 -57.55 7.78
CA PHE A 11 2.76 -56.53 7.29
C PHE A 11 1.91 -55.38 6.76
N LEU A 12 1.80 -54.28 7.54
CA LEU A 12 1.26 -53.02 7.07
C LEU A 12 2.31 -52.33 6.18
N ILE A 13 2.14 -52.49 4.87
CA ILE A 13 2.91 -51.73 3.89
C ILE A 13 2.39 -50.28 3.93
N PHE A 14 3.14 -49.39 4.60
CA PHE A 14 2.97 -47.96 4.48
C PHE A 14 3.40 -47.53 3.06
N PHE A 15 2.44 -47.33 2.19
CA PHE A 15 2.67 -46.53 0.97
C PHE A 15 2.93 -45.10 1.38
N VAL A 16 4.21 -44.71 1.48
CA VAL A 16 4.61 -43.33 1.47
C VAL A 16 4.29 -42.79 0.08
N SER A 17 3.09 -42.25 -0.06
CA SER A 17 2.74 -41.42 -1.22
C SER A 17 3.62 -40.20 -1.19
N CYS A 18 4.72 -40.19 -1.97
CA CYS A 18 5.39 -38.99 -2.38
C CYS A 18 4.36 -38.11 -3.12
N ALA A 19 3.65 -37.29 -2.38
CA ALA A 19 2.91 -36.19 -2.97
C ALA A 19 3.96 -35.27 -3.62
N ASN A 20 4.22 -35.50 -4.90
CA ASN A 20 4.80 -34.49 -5.77
C ASN A 20 3.90 -33.25 -5.65
N SER A 21 4.30 -32.32 -4.78
CA SER A 21 3.77 -30.98 -4.81
C SER A 21 4.13 -30.42 -6.19
N LYS A 22 3.19 -30.56 -7.14
CA LYS A 22 3.24 -29.81 -8.38
C LYS A 22 3.39 -28.35 -7.96
N LEU A 23 4.60 -27.78 -8.16
CA LEU A 23 4.78 -26.33 -8.10
C LEU A 23 3.64 -25.74 -8.93
N SER A 24 2.72 -25.06 -8.24
CA SER A 24 1.58 -24.43 -8.88
C SER A 24 2.09 -23.45 -9.92
N LYS A 25 1.47 -23.50 -11.11
CA LYS A 25 1.70 -22.57 -12.22
C LYS A 25 1.98 -21.16 -11.72
N SER A 26 3.02 -20.55 -12.28
CA SER A 26 3.54 -19.21 -12.02
C SER A 26 2.46 -18.23 -11.58
N GLU A 27 2.62 -17.71 -10.36
CA GLU A 27 1.87 -16.54 -9.93
C GLU A 27 2.31 -15.38 -10.82
N SER A 28 1.40 -14.81 -11.60
CA SER A 28 1.72 -13.67 -12.44
C SER A 28 2.03 -12.47 -11.56
N CYS A 29 3.17 -11.85 -11.76
CA CYS A 29 3.58 -10.60 -11.14
C CYS A 29 2.80 -9.44 -11.75
N THR A 30 1.53 -9.30 -11.38
CA THR A 30 0.67 -8.25 -11.91
C THR A 30 0.89 -6.96 -11.14
N TYR A 31 1.58 -6.01 -11.75
CA TYR A 31 1.75 -4.64 -11.28
C TYR A 31 1.40 -3.68 -12.40
N PRO A 32 1.11 -2.40 -12.11
CA PRO A 32 0.89 -1.40 -13.14
C PRO A 32 2.05 -1.33 -14.14
N GLN A 33 1.78 -0.79 -15.32
CA GLN A 33 2.83 -0.56 -16.32
C GLN A 33 3.91 0.36 -15.77
N GLU A 34 5.15 0.19 -16.26
CA GLU A 34 6.27 1.06 -15.93
C GLU A 34 5.92 2.52 -16.25
N LYS A 35 6.24 3.40 -15.30
CA LYS A 35 6.11 4.84 -15.48
C LYS A 35 7.30 5.54 -14.84
N LEU A 36 8.23 5.98 -15.67
CA LEU A 36 9.49 6.57 -15.23
C LEU A 36 9.32 8.07 -14.92
N GLU A 37 8.62 8.35 -13.84
CA GLU A 37 8.41 9.71 -13.30
C GLU A 37 8.34 9.68 -11.76
N LYS A 38 8.43 10.82 -11.12
CA LYS A 38 8.25 10.93 -9.66
C LYS A 38 6.87 10.43 -9.25
N GLY A 39 6.81 9.49 -8.31
CA GLY A 39 5.58 8.81 -7.90
C GLY A 39 5.19 7.64 -8.79
N GLY A 40 5.97 7.33 -9.81
CA GLY A 40 5.81 6.17 -10.69
C GLY A 40 6.47 4.91 -10.16
N LEU A 41 6.71 3.95 -11.05
CA LEU A 41 7.43 2.72 -10.75
C LEU A 41 8.21 2.20 -11.96
N ILE A 42 9.27 1.46 -11.67
CA ILE A 42 9.95 0.60 -12.64
C ILE A 42 9.25 -0.76 -12.58
N ASN A 43 8.91 -1.32 -13.73
CA ASN A 43 8.29 -2.64 -13.84
C ASN A 43 8.80 -3.34 -15.10
N ARG A 44 9.90 -4.07 -14.97
CA ARG A 44 10.56 -4.72 -16.12
C ARG A 44 11.10 -6.11 -15.76
N ILE A 45 11.25 -6.93 -16.80
CA ILE A 45 11.89 -8.24 -16.70
C ILE A 45 13.40 -8.02 -16.61
N ILE A 46 14.04 -8.78 -15.71
CA ILE A 46 15.48 -8.76 -15.50
C ILE A 46 16.03 -10.17 -15.46
N ASP A 47 17.35 -10.30 -15.70
CA ASP A 47 18.07 -11.53 -15.57
C ASP A 47 18.36 -11.85 -14.09
N LYS A 48 18.38 -13.14 -13.75
CA LYS A 48 18.67 -13.60 -12.39
C LYS A 48 20.00 -13.09 -11.87
N ASP A 49 21.02 -13.11 -12.72
CA ASP A 49 22.40 -12.76 -12.36
C ASP A 49 22.59 -11.26 -12.13
N ALA A 50 21.62 -10.44 -12.58
CA ALA A 50 21.60 -9.00 -12.31
C ALA A 50 21.03 -8.64 -10.93
N ILE A 51 20.48 -9.61 -10.17
CA ILE A 51 19.79 -9.33 -8.91
C ILE A 51 20.80 -9.10 -7.78
N GLU A 52 20.96 -7.86 -7.36
CA GLU A 52 21.70 -7.48 -6.16
C GLU A 52 20.89 -7.73 -4.88
N ASP A 53 21.56 -8.05 -3.78
CA ASP A 53 20.92 -8.35 -2.50
C ASP A 53 20.02 -7.21 -1.99
N SER A 54 20.43 -5.97 -2.19
CA SER A 54 19.69 -4.76 -1.81
C SER A 54 18.34 -4.64 -2.50
N PHE A 55 18.19 -5.24 -3.69
CA PHE A 55 16.98 -5.18 -4.50
C PHE A 55 16.08 -6.42 -4.39
N LYS A 56 16.49 -7.48 -3.70
CA LYS A 56 15.69 -8.72 -3.55
C LYS A 56 14.25 -8.47 -3.09
N LYS A 57 14.03 -7.48 -2.24
CA LYS A 57 12.68 -7.13 -1.76
C LYS A 57 11.76 -6.57 -2.85
N TYR A 58 12.32 -6.11 -3.97
CA TYR A 58 11.59 -5.54 -5.11
C TYR A 58 11.42 -6.54 -6.27
N ILE A 59 11.88 -7.78 -6.07
CA ILE A 59 11.83 -8.81 -7.09
C ILE A 59 10.59 -9.66 -6.92
N CYS A 60 9.82 -9.79 -8.00
CA CYS A 60 8.75 -10.74 -8.15
C CYS A 60 9.21 -11.86 -9.09
N TYR A 61 8.99 -13.13 -8.70
CA TYR A 61 9.35 -14.28 -9.52
C TYR A 61 8.19 -14.67 -10.41
N GLU A 62 8.36 -14.55 -11.72
CA GLU A 62 7.41 -14.96 -12.76
C GLU A 62 8.09 -16.01 -13.66
N TYR A 63 7.90 -17.29 -13.29
CA TYR A 63 8.61 -18.42 -13.94
C TYR A 63 8.54 -18.35 -15.48
N PRO A 64 9.67 -18.49 -16.20
CA PRO A 64 11.04 -18.66 -15.70
C PRO A 64 11.80 -17.34 -15.46
N LYS A 65 11.12 -16.21 -15.42
CA LYS A 65 11.71 -14.87 -15.41
C LYS A 65 11.61 -14.22 -14.03
N TYR A 66 12.43 -13.20 -13.83
CA TYR A 66 12.39 -12.32 -12.69
C TYR A 66 11.89 -10.94 -13.13
N ARG A 67 11.11 -10.30 -12.30
CA ARG A 67 10.57 -8.97 -12.56
C ARG A 67 10.98 -8.03 -11.44
N LEU A 68 11.67 -6.95 -11.80
CA LEU A 68 11.95 -5.84 -10.92
C LEU A 68 10.72 -4.94 -10.85
N VAL A 69 10.22 -4.70 -9.62
CA VAL A 69 9.13 -3.75 -9.35
C VAL A 69 9.65 -2.76 -8.32
N TYR A 70 10.09 -1.60 -8.77
CA TYR A 70 10.72 -0.62 -7.90
C TYR A 70 9.94 0.70 -7.89
N PRO A 71 9.42 1.15 -6.73
CA PRO A 71 8.70 2.41 -6.63
C PRO A 71 9.64 3.61 -6.76
N ILE A 72 9.26 4.60 -7.54
CA ILE A 72 10.01 5.85 -7.71
C ILE A 72 9.46 6.88 -6.72
N PRO A 73 10.21 7.26 -5.66
CA PRO A 73 9.71 8.20 -4.68
C PRO A 73 9.56 9.62 -5.27
N TYR A 74 8.70 10.44 -4.67
CA TYR A 74 8.56 11.85 -5.03
C TYR A 74 9.90 12.62 -4.97
N SER A 75 10.78 12.25 -4.04
CA SER A 75 12.10 12.86 -3.82
C SER A 75 13.18 12.37 -4.77
N ALA A 76 12.88 11.45 -5.70
CA ALA A 76 13.88 10.95 -6.65
C ALA A 76 14.48 12.08 -7.48
N ASN A 77 15.79 11.99 -7.74
CA ASN A 77 16.45 12.86 -8.70
C ASN A 77 15.99 12.51 -10.13
N VAL A 78 16.17 13.42 -11.07
CA VAL A 78 15.83 13.19 -12.49
C VAL A 78 16.63 12.03 -13.06
N ASP A 79 17.91 11.94 -12.66
CA ASP A 79 18.79 10.85 -13.02
C ASP A 79 19.17 10.08 -11.74
N PHE A 80 18.98 8.77 -11.74
CA PHE A 80 19.43 7.88 -10.68
C PHE A 80 19.78 6.53 -11.28
N SER A 81 20.61 5.75 -10.57
CA SER A 81 20.94 4.41 -11.03
C SER A 81 20.30 3.34 -10.16
N ILE A 82 19.94 2.23 -10.79
CA ILE A 82 19.39 1.05 -10.14
C ILE A 82 20.02 -0.19 -10.78
N MET A 83 20.63 -1.05 -9.97
CA MET A 83 21.29 -2.27 -10.43
C MET A 83 22.28 -2.00 -11.59
N GLY A 84 23.06 -0.90 -11.48
CA GLY A 84 24.03 -0.50 -12.50
C GLY A 84 23.47 0.15 -13.77
N GLU A 85 22.14 0.20 -13.92
CA GLU A 85 21.47 0.86 -15.04
C GLU A 85 21.12 2.31 -14.68
N GLU A 86 21.48 3.26 -15.54
CA GLU A 86 21.06 4.66 -15.41
C GLU A 86 19.59 4.82 -15.84
N ILE A 87 18.77 5.35 -14.93
CA ILE A 87 17.35 5.60 -15.14
C ILE A 87 17.13 7.10 -15.26
N LYS A 88 16.64 7.55 -16.39
CA LYS A 88 16.25 8.93 -16.62
C LYS A 88 14.74 9.09 -16.42
N LEU A 89 14.35 9.91 -15.45
CA LEU A 89 12.93 10.20 -15.23
C LEU A 89 12.44 11.27 -16.18
N SER A 90 11.20 11.10 -16.64
CA SER A 90 10.48 12.17 -17.32
C SER A 90 10.15 13.30 -16.34
N GLU A 91 10.21 14.55 -16.82
CA GLU A 91 9.78 15.68 -16.01
C GLU A 91 8.27 15.62 -15.77
N LYS A 92 7.89 15.80 -14.51
CA LYS A 92 6.49 15.95 -14.10
C LYS A 92 6.30 17.27 -13.39
N ASN A 93 5.53 18.16 -13.99
CA ASN A 93 5.15 19.43 -13.39
C ASN A 93 3.97 19.23 -12.45
N PHE A 94 4.24 19.27 -11.14
CA PHE A 94 3.19 19.19 -10.12
C PHE A 94 2.53 20.53 -9.89
N ARG A 95 1.19 20.53 -9.81
CA ARG A 95 0.37 21.69 -9.49
C ARG A 95 0.77 22.26 -8.13
N GLU A 96 0.63 23.57 -7.95
CA GLU A 96 0.80 24.24 -6.67
C GLU A 96 -0.56 24.53 -6.02
N SER A 97 -0.63 24.32 -4.71
CA SER A 97 -1.75 24.74 -3.85
C SER A 97 -1.24 25.73 -2.82
N ARG A 98 -1.78 26.96 -2.84
CA ARG A 98 -1.42 28.05 -1.93
C ARG A 98 -2.61 28.39 -1.06
N ILE A 99 -2.47 28.25 0.25
CA ILE A 99 -3.52 28.51 1.24
C ILE A 99 -3.03 29.61 2.19
N ILE A 100 -3.87 30.59 2.42
CA ILE A 100 -3.62 31.62 3.44
C ILE A 100 -4.51 31.32 4.64
N ILE A 101 -3.89 30.99 5.77
CA ILE A 101 -4.57 30.75 7.04
C ILE A 101 -4.37 31.98 7.93
N LYS A 102 -5.45 32.74 8.18
CA LYS A 102 -5.44 33.94 9.03
C LYS A 102 -5.48 33.59 10.54
N GLU A 103 -5.97 32.41 10.90
CA GLU A 103 -6.15 32.02 12.30
C GLU A 103 -4.86 31.50 12.95
N LYS A 104 -4.48 32.12 14.08
CA LYS A 104 -3.30 31.71 14.89
C LYS A 104 -3.47 30.35 15.54
N LYS A 105 -4.69 29.79 15.59
CA LYS A 105 -5.05 28.54 16.29
C LYS A 105 -4.28 27.31 15.77
N PHE A 106 -3.82 27.33 14.51
CA PHE A 106 -3.07 26.21 13.90
C PHE A 106 -1.55 26.35 13.98
N ASN A 107 -1.03 27.44 14.59
CA ASN A 107 0.39 27.74 14.55
C ASN A 107 1.19 27.21 15.74
N LYS A 108 0.55 26.75 16.82
CA LYS A 108 1.24 26.23 18.01
C LYS A 108 0.70 24.86 18.42
N ILE A 109 1.45 23.82 18.09
CA ILE A 109 1.15 22.44 18.52
C ILE A 109 1.67 22.30 19.94
N SER A 110 0.85 21.77 20.87
CA SER A 110 1.28 21.51 22.26
C SER A 110 2.35 20.40 22.31
N GLU A 111 3.16 20.37 23.36
CA GLU A 111 4.17 19.32 23.56
C GLU A 111 3.55 17.92 23.59
N ASN A 112 2.36 17.77 24.19
CA ASN A 112 1.66 16.49 24.21
C ASN A 112 1.26 16.04 22.80
N ASN A 113 0.79 16.97 21.98
CA ASN A 113 0.47 16.66 20.58
C ASN A 113 1.73 16.35 19.76
N LEU A 114 2.86 16.99 20.03
CA LEU A 114 4.13 16.65 19.38
C LEU A 114 4.57 15.22 19.71
N LYS A 115 4.47 14.81 21.00
CA LYS A 115 4.74 13.43 21.42
C LYS A 115 3.80 12.44 20.75
N ARG A 116 2.48 12.73 20.72
CA ARG A 116 1.46 11.94 20.05
C ARG A 116 1.81 11.76 18.56
N ILE A 117 2.08 12.84 17.85
CA ILE A 117 2.44 12.83 16.42
C ILE A 117 3.69 11.96 16.16
N LYS A 118 4.67 11.98 17.04
CA LYS A 118 5.87 11.16 16.91
C LYS A 118 5.53 9.66 17.00
N ILE A 119 4.78 9.25 18.01
CA ILE A 119 4.35 7.85 18.21
C ILE A 119 3.50 7.38 17.01
N GLU A 120 2.53 8.18 16.60
CA GLU A 120 1.66 7.88 15.45
C GLU A 120 2.45 7.70 14.15
N ARG A 121 3.47 8.52 13.93
CA ARG A 121 4.35 8.41 12.78
C ARG A 121 5.19 7.13 12.81
N GLU A 122 5.72 6.75 13.97
CA GLU A 122 6.48 5.52 14.15
C GLU A 122 5.60 4.30 13.86
N LEU A 123 4.40 4.24 14.44
CA LEU A 123 3.43 3.19 14.18
C LEU A 123 3.01 3.12 12.70
N PHE A 124 2.72 4.26 12.08
CA PHE A 124 2.39 4.31 10.65
C PHE A 124 3.53 3.75 9.80
N ASN A 125 4.77 4.20 10.07
CA ASN A 125 5.95 3.75 9.31
C ASN A 125 6.20 2.25 9.47
N GLU A 126 5.97 1.68 10.67
CA GLU A 126 6.04 0.24 10.89
C GLU A 126 5.02 -0.51 10.01
N LYS A 127 3.77 -0.07 10.04
CA LYS A 127 2.68 -0.75 9.31
C LYS A 127 2.85 -0.71 7.80
N ILE A 128 3.33 0.38 7.23
CA ILE A 128 3.54 0.49 5.78
C ILE A 128 4.73 -0.32 5.26
N LEU A 129 5.58 -0.86 6.13
CA LEU A 129 6.68 -1.75 5.77
C LEU A 129 6.29 -3.23 5.82
N ILE A 130 5.08 -3.56 6.30
CA ILE A 130 4.58 -4.94 6.33
C ILE A 130 4.53 -5.46 4.90
N ARG A 131 4.96 -6.71 4.76
CA ARG A 131 4.95 -7.42 3.49
C ARG A 131 4.46 -8.84 3.73
N THR A 132 3.22 -9.11 3.35
CA THR A 132 2.69 -10.46 3.34
C THR A 132 2.77 -11.05 1.93
N GLN A 133 3.04 -12.34 1.84
CA GLN A 133 2.96 -13.10 0.59
C GLN A 133 1.62 -13.83 0.57
N LYS A 134 0.57 -13.14 0.16
CA LYS A 134 -0.75 -13.75 -0.04
C LYS A 134 -1.08 -13.74 -1.53
N LYS A 135 -1.91 -14.69 -1.97
CA LYS A 135 -2.28 -14.89 -3.39
C LYS A 135 -3.41 -13.96 -3.82
N TYR A 136 -3.29 -12.66 -3.64
CA TYR A 136 -4.20 -11.72 -4.28
C TYR A 136 -3.71 -11.47 -5.71
N ARG A 137 -4.62 -11.60 -6.69
CA ARG A 137 -4.24 -11.74 -8.10
C ARG A 137 -4.42 -10.47 -8.94
N SER A 138 -4.88 -9.37 -8.38
CA SER A 138 -5.18 -8.19 -9.18
C SER A 138 -4.52 -6.95 -8.59
N THR A 139 -3.92 -6.16 -9.47
CA THR A 139 -3.44 -4.80 -9.18
C THR A 139 -4.29 -3.73 -9.88
N LYS A 140 -5.42 -4.14 -10.48
CA LYS A 140 -6.44 -3.20 -10.96
C LYS A 140 -7.37 -2.87 -9.81
N PHE A 141 -7.11 -1.76 -9.16
CA PHE A 141 -7.96 -1.25 -8.08
C PHE A 141 -9.18 -0.55 -8.66
N VAL A 142 -10.26 -0.52 -7.90
CA VAL A 142 -11.39 0.36 -8.18
C VAL A 142 -11.26 1.63 -7.34
N TYR A 143 -11.88 2.73 -7.77
CA TYR A 143 -11.92 3.94 -6.95
C TYR A 143 -12.53 3.64 -5.58
N PRO A 144 -11.86 4.08 -4.48
CA PRO A 144 -12.28 3.73 -3.12
C PRO A 144 -13.53 4.49 -2.64
N ALA A 145 -13.94 5.53 -3.33
CA ALA A 145 -15.16 6.29 -3.07
C ALA A 145 -15.63 7.01 -4.34
N GLU A 146 -16.92 7.29 -4.39
CA GLU A 146 -17.48 8.23 -5.36
C GLU A 146 -17.19 9.66 -4.90
N GLY A 147 -16.91 10.56 -5.86
CA GLY A 147 -16.62 11.96 -5.56
C GLY A 147 -15.75 12.64 -6.61
N ILE A 148 -15.33 13.85 -6.31
CA ILE A 148 -14.50 14.67 -7.18
C ILE A 148 -13.05 14.61 -6.70
N ILE A 149 -12.10 14.35 -7.60
CA ILE A 149 -10.68 14.45 -7.28
C ILE A 149 -10.35 15.92 -7.02
N SER A 150 -10.17 16.26 -5.76
CA SER A 150 -9.89 17.63 -5.32
C SER A 150 -8.40 17.94 -5.22
N SER A 151 -7.57 16.93 -4.98
CA SER A 151 -6.11 17.06 -4.95
C SER A 151 -5.43 15.77 -5.39
N GLU A 152 -4.52 15.87 -6.34
CA GLU A 152 -3.76 14.77 -6.90
C GLU A 152 -2.45 14.53 -6.14
N TYR A 153 -1.81 13.39 -6.43
CA TYR A 153 -0.46 13.09 -5.95
C TYR A 153 0.56 14.12 -6.47
N GLY A 154 1.48 14.53 -5.59
CA GLY A 154 2.59 15.40 -5.91
C GLY A 154 2.28 16.89 -5.82
N VAL A 155 1.03 17.33 -5.57
CA VAL A 155 0.70 18.74 -5.40
C VAL A 155 1.61 19.40 -4.38
N LYS A 156 2.33 20.44 -4.80
CA LYS A 156 3.20 21.27 -3.97
C LYS A 156 2.34 22.16 -3.08
N ARG A 157 2.47 22.05 -1.77
CA ARG A 157 1.62 22.78 -0.81
C ARG A 157 2.36 23.95 -0.19
N PHE A 158 1.73 25.12 -0.18
CA PHE A 158 2.21 26.31 0.51
C PHE A 158 1.14 26.81 1.48
N ILE A 159 1.53 27.07 2.73
CA ILE A 159 0.66 27.69 3.72
C ILE A 159 1.32 29.00 4.17
N ASN A 160 0.61 30.11 3.98
CA ASN A 160 1.14 31.47 4.22
C ASN A 160 2.49 31.69 3.50
N ASN A 161 2.57 31.26 2.25
CA ASN A 161 3.75 31.26 1.38
C ASN A 161 4.93 30.40 1.86
N LEU A 162 4.80 29.68 2.96
CA LEU A 162 5.83 28.74 3.43
C LEU A 162 5.61 27.36 2.81
N PRO A 163 6.65 26.73 2.23
CA PRO A 163 6.53 25.40 1.66
C PRO A 163 6.16 24.36 2.74
N ARG A 164 5.35 23.40 2.36
CA ARG A 164 4.94 22.24 3.19
C ARG A 164 5.26 20.94 2.45
N ASN A 165 5.15 19.83 3.16
CA ASN A 165 5.28 18.52 2.53
C ASN A 165 4.30 18.42 1.36
N PRO A 166 4.74 17.86 0.21
CA PRO A 166 3.87 17.65 -0.93
C PRO A 166 2.73 16.69 -0.58
N HIS A 167 1.67 16.74 -1.35
CA HIS A 167 0.57 15.81 -1.24
C HIS A 167 0.97 14.45 -1.84
N LEU A 168 1.11 13.41 -1.02
CA LEU A 168 1.54 12.09 -1.47
C LEU A 168 0.39 11.08 -1.44
N GLY A 169 -0.78 11.49 -1.93
CA GLY A 169 -1.99 10.70 -2.03
C GLY A 169 -2.97 11.31 -3.01
N LEU A 170 -4.21 10.86 -2.98
CA LEU A 170 -5.33 11.32 -3.77
C LEU A 170 -6.43 11.79 -2.82
N ASP A 171 -6.89 13.04 -2.93
CA ASP A 171 -8.02 13.53 -2.16
C ASP A 171 -9.30 13.45 -3.02
N ILE A 172 -10.31 12.71 -2.53
CA ILE A 172 -11.63 12.55 -3.15
C ILE A 172 -12.64 13.29 -2.29
N ALA A 173 -13.09 14.46 -2.75
CA ALA A 173 -14.10 15.25 -2.08
C ALA A 173 -15.50 14.70 -2.33
N ALA A 174 -16.23 14.46 -1.26
CA ALA A 174 -17.63 14.04 -1.28
C ALA A 174 -18.28 14.37 0.06
N ASP A 175 -19.60 14.25 0.13
CA ASP A 175 -20.36 14.52 1.34
C ASP A 175 -19.97 13.57 2.48
N LYS A 176 -20.01 14.09 3.70
CA LYS A 176 -19.87 13.27 4.91
C LYS A 176 -20.88 12.12 4.90
N GLY A 177 -20.42 10.91 5.19
CA GLY A 177 -21.24 9.69 5.14
C GLY A 177 -21.20 8.94 3.81
N THR A 178 -20.59 9.51 2.75
CA THR A 178 -20.35 8.80 1.47
C THR A 178 -19.56 7.52 1.75
N SER A 179 -19.97 6.42 1.10
CA SER A 179 -19.34 5.11 1.30
C SER A 179 -17.89 5.07 0.83
N VAL A 180 -17.03 4.49 1.65
CA VAL A 180 -15.65 4.12 1.31
C VAL A 180 -15.57 2.62 1.18
N ILE A 181 -15.03 2.13 0.06
CA ILE A 181 -14.92 0.70 -0.25
C ILE A 181 -13.46 0.26 -0.36
N ALA A 182 -13.21 -1.03 -0.11
CA ALA A 182 -11.92 -1.63 -0.39
C ALA A 182 -11.70 -1.71 -1.92
N PRO A 183 -10.62 -1.11 -2.46
CA PRO A 183 -10.40 -1.08 -3.91
C PRO A 183 -9.95 -2.43 -4.47
N GLU A 184 -9.44 -3.32 -3.62
CA GLU A 184 -9.04 -4.69 -3.91
C GLU A 184 -9.12 -5.53 -2.63
N ASN A 185 -9.05 -6.87 -2.77
CA ASN A 185 -8.97 -7.77 -1.63
C ASN A 185 -7.78 -7.43 -0.73
N GLY A 186 -7.92 -7.61 0.57
CA GLY A 186 -6.84 -7.31 1.51
C GLY A 186 -7.16 -7.69 2.93
N GLU A 187 -6.24 -7.37 3.83
CA GLU A 187 -6.39 -7.52 5.27
C GLU A 187 -6.24 -6.17 5.95
N VAL A 188 -7.15 -5.83 6.85
CA VAL A 188 -7.06 -4.62 7.66
C VAL A 188 -5.95 -4.80 8.70
N ILE A 189 -4.86 -4.05 8.56
CA ILE A 189 -3.67 -4.19 9.41
C ILE A 189 -3.52 -3.07 10.46
N LEU A 190 -4.32 -2.00 10.35
CA LEU A 190 -4.40 -0.95 11.35
C LEU A 190 -5.73 -0.20 11.25
N ILE A 191 -6.32 0.07 12.41
CA ILE A 191 -7.37 1.07 12.63
C ILE A 191 -6.89 2.01 13.72
N ALA A 192 -6.90 3.31 13.47
CA ALA A 192 -6.43 4.29 14.44
C ALA A 192 -7.14 5.65 14.28
N ASP A 193 -6.92 6.53 15.26
CA ASP A 193 -7.27 7.96 15.19
C ASP A 193 -6.01 8.79 15.43
N PHE A 194 -5.46 9.34 14.35
CA PHE A 194 -4.21 10.10 14.37
C PHE A 194 -4.46 11.61 14.32
N PHE A 195 -3.61 12.37 14.95
CA PHE A 195 -3.72 13.82 15.07
C PHE A 195 -3.95 14.54 13.73
N TYR A 196 -3.16 14.17 12.71
CA TYR A 196 -3.28 14.78 11.39
C TYR A 196 -4.26 14.04 10.48
N ARG A 197 -4.26 12.70 10.52
CA ARG A 197 -5.02 11.85 9.61
C ARG A 197 -6.44 11.60 10.07
N GLY A 198 -6.74 11.89 11.36
CA GLY A 198 -8.00 11.50 11.99
C GLY A 198 -8.20 10.00 11.99
N LYS A 199 -9.45 9.56 11.95
CA LYS A 199 -9.78 8.14 11.82
C LYS A 199 -9.25 7.58 10.52
N LEU A 200 -8.47 6.51 10.61
CA LEU A 200 -7.81 5.91 9.45
C LEU A 200 -7.89 4.38 9.46
N ILE A 201 -7.83 3.82 8.27
CA ILE A 201 -7.66 2.38 8.00
C ILE A 201 -6.40 2.20 7.18
N ILE A 202 -5.64 1.13 7.42
CA ILE A 202 -4.56 0.64 6.56
C ILE A 202 -4.91 -0.80 6.17
N ILE A 203 -4.85 -1.08 4.85
CA ILE A 203 -5.11 -2.41 4.28
C ILE A 203 -3.85 -2.90 3.58
N ASP A 204 -3.42 -4.13 3.91
CA ASP A 204 -2.39 -4.87 3.19
C ASP A 204 -3.04 -5.70 2.08
N HIS A 205 -2.68 -5.39 0.83
CA HIS A 205 -3.12 -6.12 -0.36
C HIS A 205 -2.13 -7.19 -0.79
N ALA A 206 -1.17 -7.53 0.08
CA ALA A 206 -0.04 -8.40 -0.15
C ALA A 206 0.96 -7.87 -1.22
N ASN A 207 2.03 -8.64 -1.44
CA ASN A 207 3.06 -8.33 -2.44
C ASN A 207 3.67 -6.92 -2.30
N GLY A 208 3.68 -6.37 -1.07
CA GLY A 208 4.21 -5.04 -0.77
C GLY A 208 3.31 -3.87 -1.18
N ILE A 209 2.04 -4.14 -1.47
CA ILE A 209 1.03 -3.13 -1.82
C ILE A 209 0.15 -2.86 -0.61
N ILE A 210 0.14 -1.63 -0.14
CA ILE A 210 -0.67 -1.15 0.98
C ILE A 210 -1.51 0.04 0.52
N SER A 211 -2.76 0.10 0.97
CA SER A 211 -3.60 1.30 0.84
C SER A 211 -3.94 1.90 2.19
N THR A 212 -4.09 3.22 2.23
CA THR A 212 -4.50 3.94 3.44
C THR A 212 -5.66 4.87 3.17
N TYR A 213 -6.55 4.99 4.15
CA TYR A 213 -7.79 5.76 4.11
C TYR A 213 -7.85 6.65 5.32
N SER A 214 -7.82 7.96 5.13
CA SER A 214 -7.80 8.93 6.23
C SER A 214 -9.01 9.87 6.20
N HIS A 215 -9.22 10.59 7.29
CA HIS A 215 -10.30 11.57 7.50
C HIS A 215 -11.70 10.94 7.56
N LEU A 216 -11.77 9.65 7.95
CA LEU A 216 -13.00 8.87 8.00
C LEU A 216 -13.97 9.38 9.07
N ASP A 217 -15.27 9.10 8.89
CA ASP A 217 -16.31 9.33 9.89
C ASP A 217 -16.60 8.04 10.68
N GLU A 218 -17.14 7.04 10.03
CA GLU A 218 -17.42 5.74 10.63
C GLU A 218 -16.50 4.67 10.02
N ILE A 219 -15.99 3.77 10.85
CA ILE A 219 -15.21 2.60 10.44
C ILE A 219 -16.10 1.37 10.65
N LEU A 220 -16.24 0.54 9.62
CA LEU A 220 -17.18 -0.58 9.56
C LEU A 220 -16.50 -1.96 9.59
N VAL A 221 -15.18 -1.97 9.81
CA VAL A 221 -14.33 -3.16 9.85
C VAL A 221 -13.46 -3.14 11.10
N SER A 222 -12.84 -4.27 11.42
CA SER A 222 -11.91 -4.45 12.53
C SER A 222 -10.51 -4.82 12.04
N GLU A 223 -9.49 -4.59 12.88
CA GLU A 223 -8.15 -5.08 12.58
C GLU A 223 -8.16 -6.62 12.48
N GLY A 224 -7.49 -7.15 11.47
CA GLY A 224 -7.46 -8.57 11.13
C GLY A 224 -8.58 -9.01 10.17
N ASP A 225 -9.57 -8.16 9.87
CA ASP A 225 -10.61 -8.51 8.92
C ASP A 225 -10.05 -8.69 7.50
N LEU A 226 -10.48 -9.76 6.84
CA LEU A 226 -10.25 -9.96 5.41
C LEU A 226 -11.37 -9.26 4.63
N VAL A 227 -11.01 -8.24 3.88
CA VAL A 227 -11.94 -7.48 3.06
C VAL A 227 -11.89 -7.92 1.60
N SER A 228 -13.05 -8.00 0.98
CA SER A 228 -13.16 -8.27 -0.46
C SER A 228 -13.21 -6.97 -1.24
N LYS A 229 -12.74 -7.00 -2.48
CA LYS A 229 -12.88 -5.89 -3.43
C LYS A 229 -14.33 -5.40 -3.48
N LYS A 230 -14.51 -4.08 -3.40
CA LYS A 230 -15.80 -3.36 -3.35
C LYS A 230 -16.59 -3.52 -2.04
N SER A 231 -16.12 -4.25 -1.03
CA SER A 231 -16.80 -4.25 0.27
C SER A 231 -16.69 -2.88 0.93
N LYS A 232 -17.77 -2.44 1.56
CA LYS A 232 -17.80 -1.18 2.32
C LYS A 232 -16.97 -1.35 3.59
N ILE A 233 -16.03 -0.43 3.80
CA ILE A 233 -15.10 -0.47 4.94
C ILE A 233 -15.28 0.73 5.89
N ALA A 234 -15.77 1.86 5.38
CA ALA A 234 -15.91 3.09 6.16
C ALA A 234 -16.88 4.06 5.46
N THR A 235 -17.00 5.27 6.05
CA THR A 235 -17.62 6.44 5.41
C THR A 235 -16.68 7.63 5.42
N ILE A 236 -16.81 8.52 4.42
CA ILE A 236 -16.09 9.79 4.34
C ILE A 236 -16.48 10.69 5.50
N GLY A 237 -15.51 11.32 6.12
CA GLY A 237 -15.67 12.27 7.20
C GLY A 237 -14.82 13.52 7.04
N SER A 238 -14.55 14.16 8.18
CA SER A 238 -13.67 15.32 8.30
C SER A 238 -12.84 15.25 9.59
N SER A 239 -12.49 14.04 10.04
CA SER A 239 -11.66 13.83 11.22
C SER A 239 -10.21 14.23 10.99
N GLY A 240 -9.48 14.57 12.06
CA GLY A 240 -8.11 15.04 11.96
C GLY A 240 -8.00 16.49 11.52
N ARG A 241 -6.94 16.82 10.77
CA ARG A 241 -6.63 18.21 10.36
C ARG A 241 -7.01 18.46 8.91
N VAL A 242 -8.25 18.81 8.66
CA VAL A 242 -8.82 19.05 7.32
C VAL A 242 -9.66 20.32 7.26
N THR A 243 -9.97 20.78 6.06
CA THR A 243 -10.81 21.95 5.80
C THR A 243 -12.25 21.60 5.45
N GLY A 244 -12.53 20.36 5.11
CA GLY A 244 -13.85 19.86 4.73
C GLY A 244 -13.87 18.37 4.51
N PRO A 245 -15.06 17.78 4.29
CA PRO A 245 -15.18 16.33 4.10
C PRO A 245 -14.50 15.87 2.82
N HIS A 246 -13.64 14.87 2.92
CA HIS A 246 -12.99 14.18 1.81
C HIS A 246 -12.34 12.89 2.30
N LEU A 247 -12.10 11.96 1.39
CA LEU A 247 -11.22 10.82 1.60
C LEU A 247 -9.81 11.20 1.15
N HIS A 248 -8.81 11.08 2.04
CA HIS A 248 -7.40 11.06 1.65
C HIS A 248 -6.98 9.60 1.47
N PHE A 249 -6.66 9.22 0.24
CA PHE A 249 -6.31 7.87 -0.20
C PHE A 249 -4.84 7.81 -0.64
N GLU A 250 -4.08 6.85 -0.13
CA GLU A 250 -2.69 6.63 -0.55
C GLU A 250 -2.48 5.18 -0.99
N ILE A 251 -1.62 4.99 -1.97
CA ILE A 251 -1.02 3.70 -2.32
C ILE A 251 0.46 3.74 -1.94
N ILE A 252 0.88 2.69 -1.25
CA ILE A 252 2.25 2.51 -0.79
C ILE A 252 2.75 1.20 -1.37
N LEU A 253 3.83 1.27 -2.14
CA LEU A 253 4.49 0.12 -2.75
C LEU A 253 5.85 -0.06 -2.09
N PHE A 254 6.06 -1.21 -1.40
CA PHE A 254 7.28 -1.52 -0.66
C PHE A 254 7.74 -0.41 0.28
N GLY A 255 6.80 0.23 1.00
CA GLY A 255 7.07 1.32 1.94
C GLY A 255 7.21 2.71 1.31
N THR A 256 7.11 2.83 0.00
CA THR A 256 7.19 4.11 -0.74
C THR A 256 5.83 4.53 -1.26
N LYS A 257 5.41 5.77 -0.95
CA LYS A 257 4.18 6.34 -1.50
C LYS A 257 4.35 6.64 -2.98
N ILE A 258 3.43 6.14 -3.79
CA ILE A 258 3.38 6.34 -5.23
C ILE A 258 2.04 6.94 -5.65
N ASP A 259 1.94 7.39 -6.89
CA ASP A 259 0.71 7.98 -7.43
C ASP A 259 -0.42 6.93 -7.46
N PRO A 260 -1.51 7.10 -6.68
CA PRO A 260 -2.61 6.14 -6.64
C PRO A 260 -3.27 5.89 -8.00
N LEU A 261 -3.23 6.87 -8.92
CA LEU A 261 -3.81 6.74 -10.25
C LEU A 261 -3.14 5.68 -11.12
N LEU A 262 -1.97 5.16 -10.70
CA LEU A 262 -1.34 4.02 -11.39
C LEU A 262 -2.11 2.71 -11.18
N PHE A 263 -2.85 2.59 -10.10
CA PHE A 263 -3.60 1.39 -9.72
C PHE A 263 -5.10 1.48 -10.03
N LEU A 264 -5.64 2.70 -10.17
CA LEU A 264 -7.07 3.01 -10.35
C LEU A 264 -7.54 2.97 -11.82
#